data_4386dbeb1e8365f47926c9eca7473f4c
#
_entry.id   4386dbeb1e8365f47926c9eca7473f4c
#
_cell.length_a   1.000
_cell.length_b   1.000
_cell.length_c   1.000
_cell.angle_alpha   90.00
_cell.angle_beta   90.00
_cell.angle_gamma   90.00
#
_symmetry.space_group_name_H-M   'P 1'
#
loop_
_entity.id
_entity.type
_entity.pdbx_description
1 polymer ?
#
loop_
_entity_poly.entity_id
_entity_poly.type
_entity_poly.pdbx_seq_one_letter_code
_entity_poly.pdbx_strand_id
1 'polypeptide(L)'
;VHFREPGLTHKGDIASESRAAVAGGVTTFMDMPNTKPQTTTLADLEWKLQRGAEMSVANYSFFFGGTNDNMDEIRKLDRSRVPGLKLFLGSSTGNMLVDKKDSLERIFGEAGMLIAIHAEKEEVIKRNIAHYTGLHGDDLDISFHSKIRSEEACYASSSEAVELATRLGSRLHILHLSTAKELSLLSNKLPISEKKITGEVCVHHLWFHDGDYEQFGNRIKWNPSIKTLADRTA
;
A
#
# COMPACT_ATOMS: atom_id res chain seq x y z
N VAL A 1 2.51 7.26 -3.39
CA VAL A 1 1.85 7.46 -4.71
C VAL A 1 2.19 6.33 -5.68
N HIS A 2 1.51 6.27 -6.83
CA HIS A 2 1.73 5.28 -7.88
C HIS A 2 1.83 6.00 -9.24
N PHE A 3 3.01 6.45 -9.63
CA PHE A 3 3.24 7.16 -10.89
C PHE A 3 3.35 6.23 -12.10
N ARG A 4 3.47 4.92 -11.86
CA ARG A 4 3.32 3.87 -12.88
C ARG A 4 4.48 3.73 -13.89
N GLU A 5 5.52 4.53 -13.80
CA GLU A 5 6.73 4.39 -14.60
C GLU A 5 7.79 3.58 -13.83
N PRO A 6 8.40 2.58 -14.46
CA PRO A 6 8.30 2.14 -15.86
C PRO A 6 7.08 1.26 -16.18
N GLY A 7 6.82 1.12 -17.50
CA GLY A 7 6.02 0.05 -18.10
C GLY A 7 4.49 0.18 -18.01
N LEU A 8 3.96 1.13 -17.24
CA LEU A 8 2.53 1.40 -17.12
C LEU A 8 2.18 2.87 -17.40
N THR A 9 2.98 3.51 -18.24
CA THR A 9 2.94 4.96 -18.53
C THR A 9 1.66 5.44 -19.23
N HIS A 10 0.84 4.52 -19.74
CA HIS A 10 -0.52 4.84 -20.19
C HIS A 10 -1.45 5.31 -19.05
N LYS A 11 -1.05 5.12 -17.79
CA LYS A 11 -1.78 5.59 -16.59
C LYS A 11 -1.19 6.86 -16.00
N GLY A 12 0.09 7.10 -16.22
CA GLY A 12 0.87 8.22 -15.70
C GLY A 12 2.36 7.93 -15.73
N ASP A 13 3.18 8.97 -15.70
CA ASP A 13 4.65 8.89 -15.67
C ASP A 13 5.23 9.88 -14.67
N ILE A 14 6.54 9.80 -14.41
CA ILE A 14 7.20 10.69 -13.44
C ILE A 14 7.11 12.15 -13.85
N ALA A 15 7.17 12.45 -15.15
CA ALA A 15 7.13 13.83 -15.63
C ALA A 15 5.74 14.46 -15.44
N SER A 16 4.67 13.79 -15.86
CA SER A 16 3.30 14.27 -15.75
C SER A 16 2.84 14.34 -14.29
N GLU A 17 3.08 13.29 -13.53
CA GLU A 17 2.60 13.16 -12.16
C GLU A 17 3.36 14.04 -11.16
N SER A 18 4.67 14.28 -11.38
CA SER A 18 5.40 15.26 -10.56
C SER A 18 4.93 16.69 -10.79
N ARG A 19 4.55 17.05 -12.03
CA ARG A 19 3.92 18.35 -12.33
C ARG A 19 2.55 18.48 -11.70
N ALA A 20 1.73 17.41 -11.74
CA ALA A 20 0.43 17.38 -11.07
C ALA A 20 0.59 17.54 -9.55
N ALA A 21 1.58 16.87 -8.94
CA ALA A 21 1.91 17.01 -7.52
C ALA A 21 2.23 18.48 -7.17
N VAL A 22 3.15 19.11 -7.91
CA VAL A 22 3.53 20.52 -7.68
C VAL A 22 2.34 21.47 -7.89
N ALA A 23 1.53 21.25 -8.92
CA ALA A 23 0.31 22.04 -9.15
C ALA A 23 -0.69 21.92 -8.00
N GLY A 24 -0.73 20.78 -7.30
CA GLY A 24 -1.51 20.55 -6.09
C GLY A 24 -0.83 21.00 -4.79
N GLY A 25 0.35 21.64 -4.85
CA GLY A 25 1.10 22.12 -3.68
C GLY A 25 1.98 21.03 -3.01
N VAL A 26 2.13 19.85 -3.61
CA VAL A 26 2.96 18.77 -3.11
C VAL A 26 4.37 18.87 -3.71
N THR A 27 5.37 19.15 -2.88
CA THR A 27 6.76 19.40 -3.31
C THR A 27 7.66 18.16 -3.23
N THR A 28 7.18 17.07 -2.63
CA THR A 28 7.95 15.84 -2.45
C THR A 28 7.02 14.64 -2.57
N PHE A 29 7.41 13.63 -3.31
CA PHE A 29 6.66 12.37 -3.40
C PHE A 29 7.55 11.15 -3.14
N MET A 30 6.91 10.06 -2.74
CA MET A 30 7.51 8.73 -2.61
C MET A 30 6.69 7.76 -3.46
N ASP A 31 7.27 7.25 -4.56
CA ASP A 31 6.57 6.38 -5.48
C ASP A 31 6.74 4.90 -5.12
N MET A 32 5.72 4.11 -5.43
CA MET A 32 5.61 2.69 -5.09
C MET A 32 6.30 1.79 -6.12
N PRO A 33 6.75 0.58 -5.70
CA PRO A 33 7.59 -0.30 -6.53
C PRO A 33 6.83 -1.15 -7.54
N ASN A 34 5.49 -1.16 -7.55
CA ASN A 34 4.68 -2.05 -8.40
C ASN A 34 4.51 -1.53 -9.82
N THR A 35 5.60 -1.45 -10.53
CA THR A 35 5.78 -1.03 -11.93
C THR A 35 6.13 -2.23 -12.83
N LYS A 36 6.50 -2.05 -14.09
CA LYS A 36 6.96 -3.11 -15.01
C LYS A 36 8.25 -2.65 -15.73
N PRO A 37 9.43 -3.17 -15.34
CA PRO A 37 9.64 -4.12 -14.23
C PRO A 37 9.28 -3.51 -12.87
N GLN A 38 9.14 -4.38 -11.87
CA GLN A 38 8.93 -4.00 -10.47
C GLN A 38 10.26 -3.54 -9.88
N THR A 39 10.22 -2.56 -8.96
CA THR A 39 11.43 -2.07 -8.28
C THR A 39 11.80 -3.00 -7.12
N THR A 40 12.31 -4.19 -7.44
CA THR A 40 12.64 -5.25 -6.49
C THR A 40 14.11 -5.70 -6.55
N THR A 41 14.90 -5.09 -7.44
CA THR A 41 16.35 -5.23 -7.53
C THR A 41 17.04 -3.87 -7.42
N LEU A 42 18.32 -3.88 -7.05
CA LEU A 42 19.11 -2.64 -6.99
C LEU A 42 19.22 -1.96 -8.36
N ALA A 43 19.25 -2.73 -9.45
CA ALA A 43 19.29 -2.21 -10.80
C ALA A 43 18.01 -1.45 -11.16
N ASP A 44 16.82 -1.99 -10.80
CA ASP A 44 15.54 -1.33 -11.03
C ASP A 44 15.42 -0.04 -10.21
N LEU A 45 15.92 -0.05 -8.97
CA LEU A 45 15.95 1.14 -8.12
C LEU A 45 16.85 2.23 -8.72
N GLU A 46 18.05 1.87 -9.16
CA GLU A 46 18.98 2.82 -9.78
C GLU A 46 18.40 3.44 -11.04
N TRP A 47 17.76 2.64 -11.88
CA TRP A 47 17.04 3.13 -13.05
C TRP A 47 15.97 4.16 -12.67
N LYS A 48 15.14 3.89 -11.65
CA LYS A 48 14.11 4.83 -11.19
C LYS A 48 14.69 6.12 -10.63
N LEU A 49 15.79 6.03 -9.87
CA LEU A 49 16.46 7.20 -9.31
C LEU A 49 17.02 8.09 -10.41
N GLN A 50 17.68 7.52 -11.42
CA GLN A 50 18.15 8.25 -12.59
C GLN A 50 16.98 8.87 -13.36
N ARG A 51 15.92 8.11 -13.60
CA ARG A 51 14.72 8.61 -14.29
C ARG A 51 14.06 9.75 -13.51
N GLY A 52 14.01 9.65 -12.19
CA GLY A 52 13.52 10.74 -11.32
C GLY A 52 14.38 12.00 -11.48
N ALA A 53 15.70 11.87 -11.54
CA ALA A 53 16.62 13.00 -11.74
C ALA A 53 16.42 13.70 -13.09
N GLU A 54 16.08 12.95 -14.14
CA GLU A 54 15.86 13.47 -15.48
C GLU A 54 14.49 14.14 -15.65
N MET A 55 13.44 13.61 -15.02
CA MET A 55 12.06 13.91 -15.38
C MET A 55 11.26 14.61 -14.30
N SER A 56 11.64 14.50 -13.02
CA SER A 56 10.84 15.04 -11.92
C SER A 56 11.08 16.55 -11.75
N VAL A 57 9.98 17.28 -11.53
CA VAL A 57 10.01 18.71 -11.13
C VAL A 57 9.80 18.88 -9.62
N ALA A 58 9.60 17.78 -8.89
CA ALA A 58 9.46 17.73 -7.43
C ALA A 58 10.59 16.90 -6.82
N ASN A 59 10.81 17.04 -5.51
CA ASN A 59 11.67 16.12 -4.78
C ASN A 59 11.06 14.72 -4.81
N TYR A 60 11.89 13.69 -4.91
CA TYR A 60 11.43 12.33 -5.10
C TYR A 60 12.22 11.31 -4.28
N SER A 61 11.56 10.22 -3.98
CA SER A 61 12.17 8.97 -3.52
C SER A 61 11.32 7.79 -3.98
N PHE A 62 11.87 6.58 -3.93
CA PHE A 62 11.21 5.36 -4.40
C PHE A 62 11.27 4.30 -3.32
N PHE A 63 10.11 3.71 -2.98
CA PHE A 63 10.07 2.54 -2.13
C PHE A 63 10.67 1.34 -2.86
N PHE A 64 11.47 0.56 -2.13
CA PHE A 64 11.95 -0.72 -2.61
C PHE A 64 10.93 -1.83 -2.31
N GLY A 65 10.61 -2.66 -3.29
CA GLY A 65 9.65 -3.74 -3.15
C GLY A 65 10.24 -4.97 -2.49
N GLY A 66 9.64 -5.43 -1.40
CA GLY A 66 9.92 -6.76 -0.87
C GLY A 66 9.10 -7.83 -1.56
N THR A 67 9.68 -9.01 -1.75
CA THR A 67 9.06 -10.23 -2.28
C THR A 67 9.40 -11.41 -1.40
N ASN A 68 8.78 -12.57 -1.65
CA ASN A 68 9.14 -13.79 -0.94
C ASN A 68 10.61 -14.20 -1.11
N ASP A 69 11.30 -13.72 -2.17
CA ASP A 69 12.55 -14.32 -2.63
C ASP A 69 13.71 -13.31 -2.80
N ASN A 70 13.52 -11.97 -2.52
CA ASN A 70 14.54 -10.95 -2.77
C ASN A 70 15.27 -10.43 -1.52
N MET A 71 15.33 -11.21 -0.45
CA MET A 71 15.99 -10.79 0.80
C MET A 71 17.47 -10.42 0.60
N ASP A 72 18.17 -11.07 -0.33
CA ASP A 72 19.56 -10.76 -0.63
C ASP A 72 19.75 -9.38 -1.30
N GLU A 73 18.79 -8.92 -2.08
CA GLU A 73 18.76 -7.55 -2.61
C GLU A 73 18.46 -6.55 -1.48
N ILE A 74 17.50 -6.88 -0.58
CA ILE A 74 17.16 -6.04 0.57
C ILE A 74 18.38 -5.84 1.49
N ARG A 75 19.18 -6.88 1.73
CA ARG A 75 20.39 -6.78 2.56
C ARG A 75 21.47 -5.86 1.99
N LYS A 76 21.57 -5.77 0.67
CA LYS A 76 22.55 -4.92 -0.05
C LYS A 76 22.09 -3.47 -0.20
N LEU A 77 20.82 -3.17 0.12
CA LEU A 77 20.21 -1.88 -0.11
C LEU A 77 20.86 -0.79 0.76
N ASP A 78 21.26 0.31 0.14
CA ASP A 78 21.62 1.52 0.85
C ASP A 78 20.34 2.18 1.41
N ARG A 79 20.15 2.04 2.71
CA ARG A 79 18.96 2.49 3.44
C ARG A 79 18.79 4.00 3.44
N SER A 80 19.82 4.77 3.15
CA SER A 80 19.75 6.23 3.05
C SER A 80 19.09 6.71 1.75
N ARG A 81 19.00 5.84 0.74
CA ARG A 81 18.51 6.18 -0.60
C ARG A 81 17.02 5.86 -0.81
N VAL A 82 16.37 5.21 0.15
CA VAL A 82 14.97 4.80 0.06
C VAL A 82 14.20 5.19 1.32
N PRO A 83 12.90 5.52 1.23
CA PRO A 83 12.09 5.81 2.40
C PRO A 83 11.80 4.56 3.23
N GLY A 84 11.86 3.38 2.63
CA GLY A 84 11.61 2.09 3.25
C GLY A 84 11.32 1.00 2.25
N LEU A 85 10.94 -0.17 2.78
CA LEU A 85 10.41 -1.28 2.00
C LEU A 85 8.91 -1.13 1.83
N LYS A 86 8.40 -1.56 0.67
CA LYS A 86 6.97 -1.73 0.43
C LYS A 86 6.64 -3.22 0.32
N LEU A 87 5.70 -3.69 1.12
CA LEU A 87 5.16 -5.05 1.03
C LEU A 87 3.68 -5.04 0.66
N PHE A 88 3.27 -6.03 -0.09
CA PHE A 88 1.88 -6.35 -0.37
C PHE A 88 1.54 -7.64 0.38
N LEU A 89 0.72 -7.54 1.42
CA LEU A 89 0.26 -8.69 2.22
C LEU A 89 -1.04 -9.28 1.70
N GLY A 90 -1.58 -8.74 0.64
CA GLY A 90 -2.76 -9.18 -0.11
C GLY A 90 -2.78 -8.54 -1.49
N SER A 91 -3.64 -9.01 -2.36
CA SER A 91 -3.94 -8.50 -3.72
C SER A 91 -2.84 -7.65 -4.36
N SER A 92 -1.84 -8.28 -4.94
CA SER A 92 -0.77 -7.60 -5.66
C SER A 92 -0.74 -7.99 -7.14
N THR A 93 -0.20 -7.10 -7.96
CA THR A 93 0.09 -7.37 -9.37
C THR A 93 1.49 -7.98 -9.51
N GLY A 94 1.59 -9.05 -10.28
CA GLY A 94 2.85 -9.75 -10.50
C GLY A 94 3.32 -10.53 -9.26
N ASN A 95 4.63 -10.64 -9.05
CA ASN A 95 5.26 -11.45 -7.99
C ASN A 95 5.56 -10.65 -6.71
N MET A 96 4.73 -9.64 -6.37
CA MET A 96 4.99 -8.80 -5.20
C MET A 96 4.19 -9.19 -3.95
N LEU A 97 3.36 -10.23 -4.02
CA LEU A 97 2.68 -10.76 -2.85
C LEU A 97 3.71 -11.41 -1.92
N VAL A 98 3.74 -10.98 -0.66
CA VAL A 98 4.54 -11.62 0.39
C VAL A 98 3.57 -12.34 1.32
N ASP A 99 3.44 -13.65 1.13
CA ASP A 99 2.49 -14.52 1.84
C ASP A 99 3.16 -15.67 2.59
N LYS A 100 4.46 -15.93 2.31
CA LYS A 100 5.22 -16.95 3.03
C LYS A 100 5.61 -16.45 4.41
N LYS A 101 5.21 -17.17 5.45
CA LYS A 101 5.50 -16.81 6.83
C LYS A 101 7.00 -16.60 7.09
N ASP A 102 7.85 -17.50 6.59
CA ASP A 102 9.30 -17.40 6.77
C ASP A 102 9.89 -16.17 6.10
N SER A 103 9.36 -15.76 4.93
CA SER A 103 9.79 -14.54 4.23
C SER A 103 9.37 -13.29 5.01
N LEU A 104 8.16 -13.25 5.56
CA LEU A 104 7.70 -12.17 6.42
C LEU A 104 8.54 -12.05 7.69
N GLU A 105 8.78 -13.18 8.40
CA GLU A 105 9.64 -13.22 9.59
C GLU A 105 11.04 -12.65 9.31
N ARG A 106 11.65 -13.07 8.20
CA ARG A 106 12.98 -12.59 7.80
C ARG A 106 12.97 -11.11 7.44
N ILE A 107 12.02 -10.66 6.62
CA ILE A 107 11.95 -9.24 6.21
C ILE A 107 11.72 -8.36 7.43
N PHE A 108 10.74 -8.68 8.29
CA PHE A 108 10.46 -7.88 9.48
C PHE A 108 11.64 -7.90 10.47
N GLY A 109 12.30 -9.05 10.65
CA GLY A 109 13.43 -9.18 11.59
C GLY A 109 14.74 -8.53 11.10
N GLU A 110 15.01 -8.54 9.79
CA GLU A 110 16.33 -8.21 9.26
C GLU A 110 16.39 -6.90 8.45
N ALA A 111 15.28 -6.37 7.95
CA ALA A 111 15.29 -5.20 7.06
C ALA A 111 15.93 -3.96 7.70
N GLY A 112 15.72 -3.74 9.00
CA GLY A 112 16.32 -2.63 9.74
C GLY A 112 15.93 -1.23 9.23
N MET A 113 14.82 -1.11 8.49
CA MET A 113 14.26 0.13 7.96
C MET A 113 12.74 0.13 8.10
N LEU A 114 12.07 1.22 7.69
CA LEU A 114 10.62 1.30 7.66
C LEU A 114 10.04 0.26 6.70
N ILE A 115 9.03 -0.47 7.13
CA ILE A 115 8.25 -1.41 6.31
C ILE A 115 6.86 -0.80 6.13
N ALA A 116 6.54 -0.39 4.91
CA ALA A 116 5.23 0.13 4.53
C ALA A 116 4.41 -1.00 3.89
N ILE A 117 3.20 -1.23 4.37
CA ILE A 117 2.38 -2.36 3.94
C ILE A 117 1.07 -1.93 3.29
N HIS A 118 0.67 -2.65 2.23
CA HIS A 118 -0.71 -2.79 1.81
C HIS A 118 -1.28 -4.02 2.51
N ALA A 119 -2.27 -3.83 3.38
CA ALA A 119 -2.78 -4.85 4.28
C ALA A 119 -4.24 -5.19 3.96
N GLU A 120 -4.44 -6.24 3.20
CA GLU A 120 -5.75 -6.86 2.97
C GLU A 120 -5.58 -8.38 2.95
N LYS A 121 -6.38 -9.11 3.71
CA LYS A 121 -6.31 -10.57 3.81
C LYS A 121 -6.92 -11.24 2.59
N GLU A 122 -6.09 -11.85 1.75
CA GLU A 122 -6.51 -12.43 0.46
C GLU A 122 -7.55 -13.54 0.62
N GLU A 123 -7.44 -14.37 1.67
CA GLU A 123 -8.40 -15.44 1.95
C GLU A 123 -9.80 -14.89 2.23
N VAL A 124 -9.87 -13.75 2.96
CA VAL A 124 -11.16 -13.08 3.24
C VAL A 124 -11.76 -12.52 1.95
N ILE A 125 -10.94 -11.88 1.12
CA ILE A 125 -11.38 -11.35 -0.18
C ILE A 125 -11.92 -12.47 -1.06
N LYS A 126 -11.17 -13.57 -1.22
CA LYS A 126 -11.60 -14.74 -2.02
C LYS A 126 -12.89 -15.36 -1.52
N ARG A 127 -13.02 -15.53 -0.21
CA ARG A 127 -14.25 -16.01 0.42
C ARG A 127 -15.44 -15.08 0.12
N ASN A 128 -15.24 -13.76 0.24
CA ASN A 128 -16.29 -12.78 -0.02
C ASN A 128 -16.65 -12.73 -1.52
N ILE A 129 -15.68 -12.82 -2.43
CA ILE A 129 -15.96 -12.95 -3.87
C ILE A 129 -16.86 -14.18 -4.11
N ALA A 130 -16.44 -15.36 -3.65
CA ALA A 130 -17.21 -16.60 -3.84
C ALA A 130 -18.63 -16.51 -3.25
N HIS A 131 -18.78 -15.88 -2.09
CA HIS A 131 -20.06 -15.66 -1.46
C HIS A 131 -20.98 -14.78 -2.32
N TYR A 132 -20.52 -13.60 -2.74
CA TYR A 132 -21.37 -12.66 -3.48
C TYR A 132 -21.62 -13.11 -4.92
N THR A 133 -20.66 -13.73 -5.60
CA THR A 133 -20.89 -14.31 -6.93
C THR A 133 -21.85 -15.49 -6.87
N GLY A 134 -21.82 -16.29 -5.80
CA GLY A 134 -22.79 -17.37 -5.58
C GLY A 134 -24.24 -16.88 -5.39
N LEU A 135 -24.42 -15.68 -4.84
CA LEU A 135 -25.74 -15.09 -4.60
C LEU A 135 -26.27 -14.25 -5.77
N HIS A 136 -25.38 -13.55 -6.50
CA HIS A 136 -25.76 -12.51 -7.46
C HIS A 136 -25.22 -12.74 -8.89
N GLY A 137 -24.45 -13.83 -9.11
CA GLY A 137 -23.77 -14.09 -10.39
C GLY A 137 -22.43 -13.36 -10.50
N ASP A 138 -21.75 -13.56 -11.64
CA ASP A 138 -20.38 -13.07 -11.83
C ASP A 138 -20.30 -11.56 -12.11
N ASP A 139 -21.36 -10.94 -12.60
CA ASP A 139 -21.42 -9.50 -12.90
C ASP A 139 -21.90 -8.71 -11.67
N LEU A 140 -21.00 -8.58 -10.70
CA LEU A 140 -21.28 -7.88 -9.46
C LEU A 140 -21.24 -6.37 -9.67
N ASP A 141 -22.26 -5.66 -9.22
CA ASP A 141 -22.28 -4.21 -9.13
C ASP A 141 -21.13 -3.68 -8.26
N ILE A 142 -20.66 -2.48 -8.58
CA ILE A 142 -19.54 -1.85 -7.88
C ILE A 142 -19.77 -1.68 -6.36
N SER A 143 -21.03 -1.60 -5.91
CA SER A 143 -21.37 -1.50 -4.49
C SER A 143 -20.95 -2.72 -3.67
N PHE A 144 -20.70 -3.87 -4.33
CA PHE A 144 -20.13 -5.05 -3.67
C PHE A 144 -18.62 -4.91 -3.39
N HIS A 145 -17.94 -3.93 -3.99
CA HIS A 145 -16.50 -3.78 -3.82
C HIS A 145 -16.10 -3.57 -2.35
N SER A 146 -16.85 -2.75 -1.61
CA SER A 146 -16.63 -2.53 -0.18
C SER A 146 -16.95 -3.75 0.68
N LYS A 147 -17.92 -4.57 0.26
CA LYS A 147 -18.29 -5.81 0.94
C LYS A 147 -17.28 -6.92 0.71
N ILE A 148 -16.73 -6.99 -0.50
CA ILE A 148 -15.68 -7.95 -0.88
C ILE A 148 -14.37 -7.60 -0.17
N ARG A 149 -13.91 -6.35 -0.29
CA ARG A 149 -12.73 -5.80 0.39
C ARG A 149 -13.15 -5.17 1.72
N SER A 150 -13.64 -6.03 2.60
CA SER A 150 -14.35 -5.67 3.83
C SER A 150 -13.43 -5.12 4.93
N GLU A 151 -14.03 -4.57 5.98
CA GLU A 151 -13.33 -4.21 7.22
C GLU A 151 -12.54 -5.41 7.77
N GLU A 152 -13.15 -6.62 7.74
CA GLU A 152 -12.48 -7.84 8.19
C GLU A 152 -11.19 -8.12 7.40
N ALA A 153 -11.22 -7.93 6.08
CA ALA A 153 -10.04 -8.15 5.23
C ALA A 153 -8.89 -7.20 5.60
N CYS A 154 -9.19 -5.93 5.84
CA CYS A 154 -8.20 -4.93 6.25
C CYS A 154 -7.69 -5.22 7.67
N TYR A 155 -8.58 -5.35 8.64
CA TYR A 155 -8.21 -5.52 10.04
C TYR A 155 -7.43 -6.82 10.30
N ALA A 156 -7.81 -7.93 9.70
CA ALA A 156 -7.10 -9.20 9.86
C ALA A 156 -5.65 -9.08 9.40
N SER A 157 -5.41 -8.49 8.24
CA SER A 157 -4.06 -8.32 7.71
C SER A 157 -3.25 -7.30 8.50
N SER A 158 -3.84 -6.15 8.84
CA SER A 158 -3.18 -5.10 9.62
C SER A 158 -2.83 -5.57 11.02
N SER A 159 -3.71 -6.32 11.70
CA SER A 159 -3.46 -6.83 13.05
C SER A 159 -2.33 -7.87 13.08
N GLU A 160 -2.29 -8.79 12.12
CA GLU A 160 -1.18 -9.76 11.99
C GLU A 160 0.16 -9.05 11.77
N ALA A 161 0.19 -8.01 10.93
CA ALA A 161 1.41 -7.25 10.67
C ALA A 161 1.86 -6.45 11.91
N VAL A 162 0.93 -5.86 12.67
CA VAL A 162 1.21 -5.14 13.92
C VAL A 162 1.76 -6.10 14.98
N GLU A 163 1.18 -7.29 15.11
CA GLU A 163 1.67 -8.33 16.02
C GLU A 163 3.11 -8.74 15.66
N LEU A 164 3.35 -9.03 14.38
CA LEU A 164 4.67 -9.39 13.86
C LEU A 164 5.70 -8.28 14.11
N ALA A 165 5.36 -7.03 13.76
CA ALA A 165 6.24 -5.88 13.95
C ALA A 165 6.54 -5.62 15.43
N THR A 166 5.55 -5.79 16.31
CA THR A 166 5.72 -5.64 17.76
C THR A 166 6.67 -6.70 18.31
N ARG A 167 6.46 -7.95 17.94
CA ARG A 167 7.27 -9.07 18.38
C ARG A 167 8.74 -8.97 17.93
N LEU A 168 8.97 -8.51 16.69
CA LEU A 168 10.31 -8.39 16.11
C LEU A 168 10.94 -7.00 16.33
N GLY A 169 10.19 -6.06 16.90
CA GLY A 169 10.68 -4.70 17.13
C GLY A 169 10.86 -3.88 15.86
N SER A 170 10.20 -4.22 14.77
CA SER A 170 10.32 -3.59 13.45
C SER A 170 9.60 -2.25 13.41
N ARG A 171 10.02 -1.37 12.48
CA ARG A 171 9.29 -0.13 12.16
C ARG A 171 8.26 -0.44 11.07
N LEU A 172 6.99 -0.25 11.39
CA LEU A 172 5.86 -0.55 10.50
C LEU A 172 5.06 0.72 10.18
N HIS A 173 4.67 0.86 8.92
CA HIS A 173 3.73 1.87 8.47
C HIS A 173 2.58 1.22 7.70
N ILE A 174 1.36 1.36 8.20
CA ILE A 174 0.15 0.86 7.54
C ILE A 174 -0.31 1.95 6.57
N LEU A 175 -0.24 1.66 5.27
CA LEU A 175 -0.67 2.57 4.21
C LEU A 175 -2.20 2.61 4.12
N HIS A 176 -2.74 3.75 3.71
CA HIS A 176 -4.15 3.93 3.31
C HIS A 176 -5.17 3.23 4.22
N LEU A 177 -5.10 3.48 5.53
CA LEU A 177 -6.14 3.05 6.48
C LEU A 177 -7.52 3.41 5.94
N SER A 178 -8.46 2.49 6.02
CA SER A 178 -9.80 2.66 5.45
C SER A 178 -10.94 2.24 6.38
N THR A 179 -10.62 1.76 7.59
CA THR A 179 -11.63 1.29 8.56
C THR A 179 -11.41 1.90 9.93
N ALA A 180 -12.50 2.18 10.63
CA ALA A 180 -12.49 2.62 12.04
C ALA A 180 -11.81 1.59 12.95
N LYS A 181 -12.02 0.31 12.67
CA LYS A 181 -11.49 -0.78 13.48
C LYS A 181 -9.96 -0.83 13.48
N GLU A 182 -9.30 -0.52 12.36
CA GLU A 182 -7.84 -0.47 12.27
C GLU A 182 -7.23 0.61 13.18
N LEU A 183 -7.97 1.67 13.52
CA LEU A 183 -7.48 2.72 14.44
C LEU A 183 -7.15 2.16 15.83
N SER A 184 -7.81 1.08 16.25
CA SER A 184 -7.51 0.40 17.52
C SER A 184 -6.11 -0.20 17.59
N LEU A 185 -5.45 -0.41 16.45
CA LEU A 185 -4.07 -0.90 16.35
C LEU A 185 -3.02 0.20 16.59
N LEU A 186 -3.43 1.46 16.60
CA LEU A 186 -2.57 2.61 16.74
C LEU A 186 -2.73 3.28 18.11
N SER A 187 -1.72 4.01 18.53
CA SER A 187 -1.71 4.65 19.86
C SER A 187 -1.15 6.06 19.81
N ASN A 188 -1.73 6.98 20.56
CA ASN A 188 -1.26 8.35 20.75
C ASN A 188 -0.41 8.55 22.02
N LYS A 189 -0.05 7.47 22.72
CA LYS A 189 0.67 7.52 24.00
C LYS A 189 2.13 7.98 23.86
N LEU A 190 2.72 7.80 22.69
CA LEU A 190 4.11 8.19 22.41
C LEU A 190 4.16 9.31 21.36
N PRO A 191 5.15 10.20 21.41
CA PRO A 191 5.43 11.14 20.33
C PRO A 191 5.82 10.39 19.06
N ILE A 192 5.58 10.98 17.89
CA ILE A 192 5.77 10.33 16.58
C ILE A 192 7.21 9.83 16.39
N SER A 193 8.19 10.52 16.93
CA SER A 193 9.62 10.17 16.86
C SER A 193 9.97 8.86 17.58
N GLU A 194 9.15 8.44 18.53
CA GLU A 194 9.35 7.23 19.33
C GLU A 194 8.47 6.06 18.88
N LYS A 195 7.49 6.34 18.01
CA LYS A 195 6.58 5.31 17.50
C LYS A 195 7.30 4.39 16.51
N LYS A 196 7.16 3.10 16.72
CA LYS A 196 7.57 2.08 15.74
C LYS A 196 6.46 1.73 14.76
N ILE A 197 5.20 1.90 15.16
CA ILE A 197 4.02 1.59 14.34
C ILE A 197 3.26 2.86 14.09
N THR A 198 3.05 3.17 12.81
CA THR A 198 2.33 4.35 12.33
C THR A 198 1.37 3.95 11.21
N GLY A 199 0.46 4.84 10.84
CA GLY A 199 -0.45 4.64 9.72
C GLY A 199 -0.77 5.95 9.02
N GLU A 200 -1.23 5.86 7.79
CA GLU A 200 -1.70 7.00 6.99
C GLU A 200 -3.09 6.72 6.42
N VAL A 201 -3.80 7.78 6.08
CA VAL A 201 -5.06 7.73 5.37
C VAL A 201 -4.94 8.49 4.05
N CYS A 202 -5.55 8.00 2.99
CA CYS A 202 -5.61 8.70 1.71
C CYS A 202 -6.80 9.66 1.67
N VAL A 203 -6.63 10.78 0.95
CA VAL A 203 -7.65 11.83 0.79
C VAL A 203 -9.01 11.27 0.37
N HIS A 204 -9.03 10.30 -0.53
CA HIS A 204 -10.28 9.70 -1.01
C HIS A 204 -11.02 8.90 0.09
N HIS A 205 -10.33 8.30 1.07
CA HIS A 205 -10.97 7.65 2.22
C HIS A 205 -11.52 8.66 3.24
N LEU A 206 -11.00 9.89 3.27
CA LEU A 206 -11.55 10.99 4.08
C LEU A 206 -12.74 11.69 3.41
N TRP A 207 -12.88 11.54 2.08
CA TRP A 207 -13.90 12.26 1.31
C TRP A 207 -15.11 11.39 0.98
N PHE A 208 -14.91 10.17 0.47
CA PHE A 208 -15.96 9.29 0.02
C PHE A 208 -16.40 8.28 1.09
N HIS A 209 -17.62 7.79 0.97
CA HIS A 209 -18.15 6.62 1.67
C HIS A 209 -18.86 5.67 0.70
N ASP A 210 -19.24 4.48 1.13
CA ASP A 210 -19.79 3.42 0.28
C ASP A 210 -21.10 3.79 -0.44
N GLY A 211 -21.91 4.70 0.13
CA GLY A 211 -23.09 5.25 -0.55
C GLY A 211 -22.75 6.05 -1.82
N ASP A 212 -21.54 6.58 -1.93
CA ASP A 212 -21.12 7.35 -3.11
C ASP A 212 -20.86 6.48 -4.35
N TYR A 213 -20.81 5.14 -4.20
CA TYR A 213 -20.74 4.23 -5.35
C TYR A 213 -21.95 4.37 -6.28
N GLU A 214 -23.14 4.72 -5.76
CA GLU A 214 -24.33 4.99 -6.57
C GLU A 214 -24.09 6.12 -7.59
N GLN A 215 -23.41 7.18 -7.17
CA GLN A 215 -23.16 8.36 -8.01
C GLN A 215 -21.89 8.23 -8.87
N PHE A 216 -20.81 7.71 -8.30
CA PHE A 216 -19.50 7.75 -8.94
C PHE A 216 -19.07 6.42 -9.57
N GLY A 217 -19.70 5.31 -9.21
CA GLY A 217 -19.45 4.00 -9.79
C GLY A 217 -17.97 3.59 -9.68
N ASN A 218 -17.44 3.07 -10.78
CA ASN A 218 -16.04 2.63 -10.87
C ASN A 218 -14.98 3.76 -10.73
N ARG A 219 -15.37 5.03 -10.77
CA ARG A 219 -14.45 6.16 -10.59
C ARG A 219 -13.87 6.23 -9.19
N ILE A 220 -14.55 5.65 -8.20
CA ILE A 220 -14.10 5.59 -6.82
C ILE A 220 -13.72 4.16 -6.38
N LYS A 221 -13.36 3.31 -7.33
CA LYS A 221 -12.88 1.95 -7.07
C LYS A 221 -11.40 1.96 -6.69
N TRP A 222 -11.11 1.91 -5.40
CA TRP A 222 -9.75 1.80 -4.87
C TRP A 222 -9.52 0.49 -4.10
N ASN A 223 -8.26 0.20 -3.81
CA ASN A 223 -7.83 -0.88 -2.95
C ASN A 223 -6.86 -0.31 -1.89
N PRO A 224 -7.24 -0.32 -0.62
CA PRO A 224 -8.50 -0.79 -0.04
C PRO A 224 -9.72 -0.02 -0.58
N SER A 225 -10.89 -0.67 -0.54
CA SER A 225 -12.14 -0.05 -0.99
C SER A 225 -12.55 1.14 -0.11
N ILE A 226 -13.37 2.03 -0.66
CA ILE A 226 -14.11 3.02 0.12
C ILE A 226 -15.07 2.28 1.05
N LYS A 227 -15.06 2.64 2.32
CA LYS A 227 -15.84 1.99 3.39
C LYS A 227 -17.08 2.81 3.78
N THR A 228 -17.69 2.45 4.90
CA THR A 228 -18.91 3.09 5.39
C THR A 228 -18.70 4.55 5.79
N LEU A 229 -19.81 5.29 5.92
CA LEU A 229 -19.79 6.65 6.49
C LEU A 229 -19.23 6.65 7.92
N ALA A 230 -19.48 5.60 8.70
CA ALA A 230 -18.93 5.47 10.05
C ALA A 230 -17.41 5.34 10.04
N ASP A 231 -16.85 4.54 9.12
CA ASP A 231 -15.40 4.42 8.95
C ASP A 231 -14.75 5.74 8.55
N ARG A 232 -15.38 6.47 7.63
CA ARG A 232 -14.89 7.79 7.21
C ARG A 232 -14.89 8.80 8.37
N THR A 233 -15.90 8.76 9.23
CA THR A 233 -16.09 9.73 10.31
C THR A 233 -15.14 9.49 11.48
N ALA A 234 -14.74 8.24 11.71
CA ALA A 234 -13.80 7.86 12.77
C ALA A 234 -12.39 8.38 12.52
#